data_05e3c3ad6692d421e00a2d0af83f7213
#
_entry.id   05e3c3ad6692d421e00a2d0af83f7213
#
_cell.length_a   1.000
_cell.length_b   1.000
_cell.length_c   1.000
_cell.angle_alpha   90.00
_cell.angle_beta   90.00
_cell.angle_gamma   90.00
#
_symmetry.space_group_name_H-M   'P 1'
#
loop_
_entity.id
_entity.type
_entity.pdbx_description
1 polymer ?
#
loop_
_entity_poly.entity_id
_entity_poly.type
_entity_poly.pdbx_seq_one_letter_code
_entity_poly.pdbx_strand_id
1 'polypeptide(L)'
;MAPTHGDWLIEQLPRVMQEDPFLRGFVGITQEIASSLRDEIEKIDYFLDTELAPEEFVRWIGGWLGLAVEPVVVDPAERERRVRGVVEAAGELFLRRGTRAGLEGMLHAITGEPARVSDSGGVFRTGQAPANQKHVVVRIRSNGGVADQSLLRLVQQEMPVDVTFDLLIAGRRVS
;
A
#
# COMPACT_ATOMS: atom_id res chain seq x y z
N MET A 1 -27.41 -9.24 -18.04
CA MET A 1 -27.20 -9.74 -19.41
C MET A 1 -25.88 -9.13 -19.85
N ALA A 2 -24.79 -9.91 -19.85
CA ALA A 2 -23.50 -9.42 -20.30
C ALA A 2 -23.60 -9.00 -21.78
N PRO A 3 -22.95 -7.93 -22.21
CA PRO A 3 -22.90 -7.55 -23.61
C PRO A 3 -22.25 -8.70 -24.38
N THR A 4 -22.99 -9.26 -25.32
CA THR A 4 -22.45 -10.22 -26.28
C THR A 4 -21.34 -9.47 -27.05
N HIS A 5 -20.10 -9.76 -26.72
CA HIS A 5 -18.96 -9.30 -27.51
C HIS A 5 -19.15 -9.89 -28.91
N GLY A 6 -19.40 -9.03 -29.90
CA GLY A 6 -19.59 -9.46 -31.28
C GLY A 6 -18.37 -10.24 -31.79
N ASP A 7 -18.47 -10.78 -33.00
CA ASP A 7 -17.45 -11.64 -33.65
C ASP A 7 -16.12 -10.90 -33.96
N TRP A 8 -15.62 -10.12 -32.96
CA TRP A 8 -14.50 -9.18 -33.12
C TRP A 8 -13.19 -9.85 -33.57
N LEU A 9 -12.95 -11.11 -33.15
CA LEU A 9 -11.75 -11.82 -33.55
C LEU A 9 -11.89 -12.38 -34.98
N ILE A 10 -13.08 -12.80 -35.35
CA ILE A 10 -13.42 -13.24 -36.70
C ILE A 10 -13.31 -12.08 -37.70
N GLU A 11 -13.70 -10.88 -37.29
CA GLU A 11 -13.61 -9.66 -38.09
C GLU A 11 -12.16 -9.26 -38.41
N GLN A 12 -11.17 -9.73 -37.66
CA GLN A 12 -9.75 -9.53 -37.95
C GLN A 12 -9.23 -10.44 -39.08
N LEU A 13 -9.98 -11.49 -39.44
CA LEU A 13 -9.59 -12.39 -40.51
C LEU A 13 -9.89 -11.78 -41.89
N PRO A 14 -9.15 -12.18 -42.93
CA PRO A 14 -9.53 -11.88 -44.32
C PRO A 14 -10.95 -12.35 -44.62
N ARG A 15 -11.74 -11.57 -45.37
CA ARG A 15 -13.15 -11.87 -45.67
C ARG A 15 -13.41 -13.28 -46.14
N VAL A 16 -12.54 -13.83 -47.01
CA VAL A 16 -12.64 -15.20 -47.50
C VAL A 16 -12.63 -16.25 -46.37
N MET A 17 -11.93 -15.99 -45.29
CA MET A 17 -11.84 -16.86 -44.11
C MET A 17 -12.99 -16.66 -43.15
N GLN A 18 -13.62 -15.50 -43.15
CA GLN A 18 -14.79 -15.23 -42.28
C GLN A 18 -16.03 -16.06 -42.66
N GLU A 19 -16.12 -16.50 -43.90
CA GLU A 19 -17.26 -17.29 -44.41
C GLU A 19 -17.07 -18.78 -44.21
N ASP A 20 -15.87 -19.27 -43.87
CA ASP A 20 -15.59 -20.69 -43.64
C ASP A 20 -16.15 -21.15 -42.30
N PRO A 21 -17.10 -22.12 -42.28
CA PRO A 21 -17.73 -22.58 -41.05
C PRO A 21 -16.76 -23.24 -40.05
N PHE A 22 -15.73 -23.92 -40.54
CA PHE A 22 -14.72 -24.56 -39.69
C PHE A 22 -13.86 -23.50 -38.99
N LEU A 23 -13.37 -22.52 -39.74
CA LEU A 23 -12.56 -21.42 -39.18
C LEU A 23 -13.37 -20.57 -38.20
N ARG A 24 -14.65 -20.31 -38.51
CA ARG A 24 -15.54 -19.60 -37.56
C ARG A 24 -15.67 -20.36 -36.25
N GLY A 25 -15.88 -21.67 -36.31
CA GLY A 25 -15.98 -22.50 -35.10
C GLY A 25 -14.69 -22.52 -34.29
N PHE A 26 -13.55 -22.69 -34.96
CA PHE A 26 -12.23 -22.69 -34.31
C PHE A 26 -11.89 -21.35 -33.67
N VAL A 27 -12.06 -20.24 -34.41
CA VAL A 27 -11.81 -18.89 -33.91
C VAL A 27 -12.79 -18.52 -32.82
N GLY A 28 -14.06 -19.00 -32.90
CA GLY A 28 -15.06 -18.79 -31.86
C GLY A 28 -14.63 -19.33 -30.49
N ILE A 29 -13.99 -20.50 -30.43
CA ILE A 29 -13.47 -21.08 -29.20
C ILE A 29 -12.37 -20.14 -28.61
N THR A 30 -11.46 -19.70 -29.47
CA THR A 30 -10.38 -18.77 -29.05
C THR A 30 -10.95 -17.41 -28.60
N GLN A 31 -11.97 -16.93 -29.30
CA GLN A 31 -12.65 -15.70 -28.97
C GLN A 31 -13.36 -15.76 -27.62
N GLU A 32 -13.99 -16.89 -27.28
CA GLU A 32 -14.64 -17.08 -25.98
C GLU A 32 -13.63 -16.97 -24.83
N ILE A 33 -12.45 -17.61 -24.97
CA ILE A 33 -11.36 -17.51 -24.01
C ILE A 33 -10.85 -16.07 -23.93
N ALA A 34 -10.61 -15.43 -25.08
CA ALA A 34 -10.11 -14.05 -25.12
C ALA A 34 -11.13 -13.05 -24.55
N SER A 35 -12.42 -13.29 -24.75
CA SER A 35 -13.47 -12.44 -24.18
C SER A 35 -13.54 -12.56 -22.65
N SER A 36 -13.38 -13.77 -22.10
CA SER A 36 -13.32 -13.94 -20.65
C SER A 36 -12.14 -13.21 -20.01
N LEU A 37 -10.95 -13.25 -20.64
CA LEU A 37 -9.78 -12.49 -20.19
C LEU A 37 -10.00 -10.98 -20.30
N ARG A 38 -10.64 -10.53 -21.37
CA ARG A 38 -10.99 -9.11 -21.54
C ARG A 38 -11.95 -8.64 -20.46
N ASP A 39 -12.97 -9.44 -20.13
CA ASP A 39 -13.91 -9.12 -19.05
C ASP A 39 -13.20 -8.97 -17.70
N GLU A 40 -12.17 -9.79 -17.44
CA GLU A 40 -11.35 -9.64 -16.21
C GLU A 40 -10.48 -8.37 -16.25
N ILE A 41 -9.94 -8.02 -17.42
CA ILE A 41 -9.18 -6.76 -17.57
C ILE A 41 -10.08 -5.54 -17.39
N GLU A 42 -11.33 -5.59 -17.90
CA GLU A 42 -12.29 -4.49 -17.72
C GLU A 42 -12.73 -4.31 -16.26
N LYS A 43 -12.55 -5.33 -15.40
CA LYS A 43 -12.80 -5.25 -13.96
C LYS A 43 -11.59 -4.78 -13.15
N ILE A 44 -10.46 -4.47 -13.76
CA ILE A 44 -9.23 -4.14 -13.03
C ILE A 44 -9.42 -2.93 -12.12
N ASP A 45 -10.23 -1.97 -12.54
CA ASP A 45 -10.56 -0.79 -11.73
C ASP A 45 -11.23 -1.16 -10.40
N TYR A 46 -12.06 -2.23 -10.40
CA TYR A 46 -12.67 -2.77 -9.20
C TYR A 46 -11.63 -3.29 -8.20
N PHE A 47 -10.58 -3.94 -8.70
CA PHE A 47 -9.48 -4.43 -7.84
C PHE A 47 -8.57 -3.32 -7.33
N LEU A 48 -8.51 -2.18 -8.03
CA LEU A 48 -7.73 -1.02 -7.62
C LEU A 48 -8.49 -0.09 -6.66
N ASP A 49 -9.80 -0.24 -6.57
CA ASP A 49 -10.62 0.46 -5.58
C ASP A 49 -10.43 -0.20 -4.19
N THR A 50 -9.83 0.53 -3.27
CA THR A 50 -9.52 0.03 -1.92
C THR A 50 -10.77 -0.31 -1.11
N GLU A 51 -11.94 0.25 -1.42
CA GLU A 51 -13.20 -0.06 -0.74
C GLU A 51 -13.83 -1.36 -1.25
N LEU A 52 -13.70 -1.63 -2.57
CA LEU A 52 -14.36 -2.74 -3.24
C LEU A 52 -13.48 -3.98 -3.38
N ALA A 53 -12.17 -3.79 -3.46
CA ALA A 53 -11.21 -4.87 -3.66
C ALA A 53 -11.26 -5.93 -2.54
N PRO A 54 -11.04 -7.22 -2.83
CA PRO A 54 -10.89 -8.23 -1.80
C PRO A 54 -9.76 -7.89 -0.82
N GLU A 55 -9.96 -8.18 0.48
CA GLU A 55 -8.97 -7.87 1.53
C GLU A 55 -7.57 -8.42 1.21
N GLU A 56 -7.52 -9.65 0.68
CA GLU A 56 -6.25 -10.30 0.31
C GLU A 56 -5.49 -9.53 -0.76
N PHE A 57 -6.22 -8.94 -1.72
CA PHE A 57 -5.62 -8.14 -2.77
C PHE A 57 -5.11 -6.78 -2.25
N VAL A 58 -5.89 -6.12 -1.38
CA VAL A 58 -5.46 -4.87 -0.72
C VAL A 58 -4.20 -5.11 0.12
N ARG A 59 -4.16 -6.23 0.86
CA ARG A 59 -2.98 -6.64 1.64
C ARG A 59 -1.76 -6.93 0.75
N TRP A 60 -1.98 -7.59 -0.37
CA TRP A 60 -0.93 -7.86 -1.35
C TRP A 60 -0.34 -6.56 -1.94
N ILE A 61 -1.19 -5.60 -2.34
CA ILE A 61 -0.75 -4.26 -2.77
C ILE A 61 0.02 -3.55 -1.65
N GLY A 62 -0.49 -3.58 -0.41
CA GLY A 62 0.18 -3.03 0.76
C GLY A 62 1.59 -3.60 0.94
N GLY A 63 1.77 -4.91 0.70
CA GLY A 63 3.08 -5.56 0.70
C GLY A 63 4.04 -5.00 -0.35
N TRP A 64 3.56 -4.78 -1.56
CA TRP A 64 4.36 -4.19 -2.65
C TRP A 64 4.77 -2.74 -2.35
N LEU A 65 3.90 -2.01 -1.67
CA LEU A 65 4.18 -0.64 -1.24
C LEU A 65 5.11 -0.58 -0.01
N GLY A 66 5.50 -1.73 0.57
CA GLY A 66 6.31 -1.77 1.79
C GLY A 66 5.52 -1.34 3.05
N LEU A 67 4.19 -1.33 2.95
CA LEU A 67 3.25 -0.97 4.03
C LEU A 67 2.69 -2.21 4.74
N ALA A 68 3.29 -3.38 4.53
CA ALA A 68 2.87 -4.65 5.14
C ALA A 68 3.14 -4.65 6.65
N VAL A 69 2.32 -3.93 7.39
CA VAL A 69 2.26 -4.04 8.84
C VAL A 69 0.99 -4.80 9.18
N GLU A 70 1.13 -6.01 9.71
CA GLU A 70 -0.02 -6.74 10.22
C GLU A 70 -0.36 -6.21 11.62
N PRO A 71 -1.46 -5.48 11.77
CA PRO A 71 -1.93 -5.12 13.10
C PRO A 71 -2.39 -6.40 13.80
N VAL A 72 -1.88 -6.66 15.00
CA VAL A 72 -2.35 -7.75 15.87
C VAL A 72 -3.66 -7.30 16.53
N VAL A 73 -4.63 -6.90 15.72
CA VAL A 73 -5.96 -6.51 16.18
C VAL A 73 -6.82 -7.76 16.24
N VAL A 74 -7.48 -7.97 17.37
CA VAL A 74 -8.33 -9.15 17.61
C VAL A 74 -9.58 -9.11 16.73
N ASP A 75 -10.12 -7.92 16.47
CA ASP A 75 -11.29 -7.74 15.60
C ASP A 75 -10.89 -7.76 14.12
N PRO A 76 -11.35 -8.75 13.34
CA PRO A 76 -11.05 -8.83 11.91
C PRO A 76 -11.52 -7.61 11.11
N ALA A 77 -12.70 -7.07 11.43
CA ALA A 77 -13.26 -5.92 10.72
C ALA A 77 -12.44 -4.64 10.95
N GLU A 78 -11.93 -4.44 12.17
CA GLU A 78 -11.04 -3.33 12.47
C GLU A 78 -9.68 -3.49 11.76
N ARG A 79 -9.15 -4.71 11.70
CA ARG A 79 -7.92 -5.01 10.97
C ARG A 79 -8.06 -4.68 9.49
N GLU A 80 -9.15 -5.13 8.87
CA GLU A 80 -9.43 -4.86 7.46
C GLU A 80 -9.52 -3.37 7.18
N ARG A 81 -10.28 -2.62 7.99
CA ARG A 81 -10.39 -1.16 7.84
C ARG A 81 -9.03 -0.46 7.91
N ARG A 82 -8.15 -0.87 8.83
CA ARG A 82 -6.81 -0.30 8.95
C ARG A 82 -5.92 -0.59 7.75
N VAL A 83 -5.93 -1.83 7.27
CA VAL A 83 -5.17 -2.21 6.07
C VAL A 83 -5.61 -1.37 4.87
N ARG A 84 -6.93 -1.24 4.67
CA ARG A 84 -7.49 -0.41 3.59
C ARG A 84 -7.09 1.05 3.73
N GLY A 85 -7.25 1.63 4.91
CA GLY A 85 -6.91 3.03 5.17
C GLY A 85 -5.42 3.34 4.97
N VAL A 86 -4.53 2.43 5.31
CA VAL A 86 -3.08 2.59 5.07
C VAL A 86 -2.76 2.57 3.57
N VAL A 87 -3.36 1.65 2.81
CA VAL A 87 -3.15 1.55 1.36
C VAL A 87 -3.74 2.77 0.63
N GLU A 88 -4.92 3.22 1.04
CA GLU A 88 -5.56 4.43 0.51
C GLU A 88 -4.69 5.68 0.75
N ALA A 89 -4.14 5.82 1.94
CA ALA A 89 -3.27 6.94 2.30
C ALA A 89 -1.87 6.85 1.66
N ALA A 90 -1.50 5.74 1.04
CA ALA A 90 -0.14 5.48 0.57
C ALA A 90 0.42 6.57 -0.34
N GLY A 91 -0.37 7.08 -1.30
CA GLY A 91 0.04 8.13 -2.21
C GLY A 91 0.48 9.40 -1.48
N GLU A 92 -0.32 9.86 -0.53
CA GLU A 92 -0.01 11.04 0.29
C GLU A 92 1.21 10.80 1.20
N LEU A 93 1.29 9.61 1.80
CA LEU A 93 2.41 9.22 2.67
C LEU A 93 3.74 9.20 1.91
N PHE A 94 3.75 8.69 0.68
CA PHE A 94 4.96 8.65 -0.14
C PHE A 94 5.42 10.02 -0.62
N LEU A 95 4.51 10.93 -0.91
CA LEU A 95 4.87 12.32 -1.24
C LEU A 95 5.62 13.02 -0.11
N ARG A 96 5.42 12.59 1.14
CA ARG A 96 6.07 13.16 2.34
C ARG A 96 7.12 12.24 2.95
N ARG A 97 7.49 11.16 2.26
CA ARG A 97 8.47 10.20 2.75
C ARG A 97 9.81 10.88 3.07
N GLY A 98 10.46 10.44 4.13
CA GLY A 98 11.72 11.04 4.60
C GLY A 98 11.56 12.37 5.35
N THR A 99 10.33 12.84 5.56
CA THR A 99 10.06 14.02 6.39
C THR A 99 9.46 13.63 7.73
N ARG A 100 9.58 14.52 8.72
CA ARG A 100 8.94 14.35 10.02
C ARG A 100 7.43 14.13 9.88
N ALA A 101 6.77 14.98 9.08
CA ALA A 101 5.32 14.87 8.86
C ALA A 101 4.93 13.55 8.16
N GLY A 102 5.75 13.05 7.24
CA GLY A 102 5.52 11.76 6.59
C GLY A 102 5.61 10.60 7.58
N LEU A 103 6.62 10.59 8.45
CA LEU A 103 6.75 9.56 9.47
C LEU A 103 5.61 9.62 10.51
N GLU A 104 5.24 10.83 10.97
CA GLU A 104 4.09 11.02 11.87
C GLU A 104 2.78 10.52 11.22
N GLY A 105 2.54 10.85 9.96
CA GLY A 105 1.37 10.38 9.19
C GLY A 105 1.34 8.87 9.00
N MET A 106 2.47 8.27 8.65
CA MET A 106 2.59 6.82 8.47
C MET A 106 2.30 6.07 9.79
N LEU A 107 2.90 6.49 10.88
CA LEU A 107 2.67 5.88 12.18
C LEU A 107 1.21 6.05 12.62
N HIS A 108 0.60 7.21 12.36
CA HIS A 108 -0.81 7.44 12.63
C HIS A 108 -1.72 6.51 11.81
N ALA A 109 -1.47 6.37 10.51
CA ALA A 109 -2.25 5.49 9.64
C ALA A 109 -2.20 4.02 10.12
N ILE A 110 -1.04 3.56 10.57
CA ILE A 110 -0.82 2.18 10.99
C ILE A 110 -1.37 1.91 12.38
N THR A 111 -1.14 2.81 13.35
CA THR A 111 -1.51 2.59 14.76
C THR A 111 -2.88 3.12 15.12
N GLY A 112 -3.43 4.04 14.33
CA GLY A 112 -4.62 4.83 14.69
C GLY A 112 -4.34 5.91 15.73
N GLU A 113 -3.10 6.03 16.22
CA GLU A 113 -2.71 6.93 17.30
C GLU A 113 -1.83 8.07 16.78
N PRO A 114 -1.96 9.28 17.35
CA PRO A 114 -1.10 10.37 16.96
C PRO A 114 0.36 10.09 17.36
N ALA A 115 1.24 10.18 16.38
CA ALA A 115 2.69 10.12 16.60
C ALA A 115 3.30 11.51 16.69
N ARG A 116 4.38 11.64 17.41
CA ARG A 116 5.21 12.85 17.46
C ARG A 116 6.66 12.50 17.21
N VAL A 117 7.24 13.16 16.22
CA VAL A 117 8.64 13.01 15.86
C VAL A 117 9.38 14.28 16.21
N SER A 118 10.46 14.16 16.95
CA SER A 118 11.37 15.26 17.28
C SER A 118 12.75 14.90 16.77
N ASP A 119 13.32 15.74 15.94
CA ASP A 119 14.69 15.60 15.48
C ASP A 119 15.57 16.70 16.06
N SER A 120 16.86 16.43 16.14
CA SER A 120 17.89 17.38 16.57
C SER A 120 18.57 18.08 15.38
N GLY A 121 18.10 17.80 14.15
CA GLY A 121 18.61 18.40 12.92
C GLY A 121 18.17 19.86 12.76
N GLY A 122 18.91 20.61 11.94
CA GLY A 122 18.57 21.99 11.63
C GLY A 122 19.78 22.80 11.16
N VAL A 123 19.51 24.06 10.83
CA VAL A 123 20.56 25.05 10.54
C VAL A 123 20.82 25.83 11.79
N PHE A 124 22.03 25.69 12.33
CA PHE A 124 22.45 26.33 13.57
C PHE A 124 23.50 27.42 13.30
N ARG A 125 23.53 28.46 14.15
CA ARG A 125 24.62 29.38 14.16
C ARG A 125 25.88 28.71 14.75
N THR A 126 27.05 29.19 14.39
CA THR A 126 28.31 28.65 14.90
C THR A 126 28.31 28.55 16.43
N GLY A 127 28.56 27.36 16.97
CA GLY A 127 28.58 27.07 18.39
C GLY A 127 27.22 26.84 19.07
N GLN A 128 26.10 26.86 18.32
CA GLN A 128 24.75 26.61 18.87
C GLN A 128 24.17 25.25 18.49
N ALA A 129 24.89 24.46 17.73
CA ALA A 129 24.43 23.13 17.34
C ALA A 129 24.40 22.19 18.58
N PRO A 130 23.35 21.35 18.74
CA PRO A 130 23.33 20.34 19.78
C PRO A 130 24.44 19.32 19.57
N ALA A 131 24.91 18.70 20.66
CA ALA A 131 26.00 17.71 20.61
C ALA A 131 25.65 16.48 19.76
N ASN A 132 24.39 16.12 19.72
CA ASN A 132 23.88 15.00 18.89
C ASN A 132 22.92 15.54 17.82
N GLN A 133 23.45 15.87 16.65
CA GLN A 133 22.67 16.43 15.53
C GLN A 133 21.95 15.37 14.68
N LYS A 134 22.22 14.09 14.91
CA LYS A 134 21.70 12.98 14.12
C LYS A 134 20.90 12.02 14.99
N HIS A 135 19.98 12.57 15.77
CA HIS A 135 19.16 11.78 16.66
C HIS A 135 17.69 12.17 16.55
N VAL A 136 16.84 11.16 16.41
CA VAL A 136 15.39 11.31 16.26
C VAL A 136 14.71 10.62 17.43
N VAL A 137 13.71 11.26 18.01
CA VAL A 137 12.87 10.67 19.06
C VAL A 137 11.45 10.57 18.53
N VAL A 138 10.96 9.35 18.41
CA VAL A 138 9.60 9.02 17.99
C VAL A 138 8.77 8.66 19.22
N ARG A 139 7.65 9.33 19.42
CA ARG A 139 6.73 9.09 20.54
C ARG A 139 5.35 8.74 20.02
N ILE A 140 4.81 7.62 20.49
CA ILE A 140 3.46 7.16 20.20
C ILE A 140 2.76 6.86 21.53
N ARG A 141 1.48 7.22 21.61
CA ARG A 141 0.71 7.01 22.85
C ARG A 141 0.44 5.52 23.10
N SER A 142 0.14 4.76 22.05
CA SER A 142 -0.12 3.32 22.08
C SER A 142 0.37 2.72 20.78
N ASN A 143 0.68 1.42 20.77
CA ASN A 143 1.04 0.69 19.56
C ASN A 143 -0.15 0.38 18.64
N GLY A 144 -1.37 0.73 19.05
CA GLY A 144 -2.58 0.49 18.27
C GLY A 144 -2.85 -0.99 17.94
N GLY A 145 -2.32 -1.93 18.74
CA GLY A 145 -2.43 -3.36 18.47
C GLY A 145 -1.40 -3.89 17.46
N VAL A 146 -0.42 -3.09 17.07
CA VAL A 146 0.72 -3.52 16.23
C VAL A 146 1.84 -4.02 17.15
N ALA A 147 2.53 -5.09 16.76
CA ALA A 147 3.67 -5.57 17.55
C ALA A 147 4.77 -4.51 17.61
N ASP A 148 5.31 -4.25 18.80
CA ASP A 148 6.34 -3.24 19.04
C ASP A 148 7.56 -3.43 18.11
N GLN A 149 7.96 -4.69 17.86
CA GLN A 149 9.04 -5.03 16.94
C GLN A 149 8.76 -4.71 15.47
N SER A 150 7.49 -4.75 15.07
CA SER A 150 7.10 -4.36 13.71
C SER A 150 7.15 -2.85 13.56
N LEU A 151 6.72 -2.09 14.57
CA LEU A 151 6.86 -0.63 14.60
C LEU A 151 8.32 -0.20 14.63
N LEU A 152 9.16 -0.90 15.39
CA LEU A 152 10.59 -0.63 15.44
C LEU A 152 11.25 -0.79 14.07
N ARG A 153 10.96 -1.92 13.38
CA ARG A 153 11.46 -2.17 12.01
C ARG A 153 10.98 -1.13 11.01
N LEU A 154 9.72 -0.76 11.09
CA LEU A 154 9.15 0.27 10.21
C LEU A 154 9.88 1.61 10.39
N VAL A 155 10.02 2.07 11.63
CA VAL A 155 10.75 3.31 11.92
C VAL A 155 12.20 3.20 11.45
N GLN A 156 12.85 2.07 11.67
CA GLN A 156 14.22 1.84 11.21
C GLN A 156 14.37 1.93 9.69
N GLN A 157 13.39 1.42 8.92
CA GLN A 157 13.38 1.49 7.46
C GLN A 157 13.20 2.92 6.93
N GLU A 158 12.54 3.78 7.69
CA GLU A 158 12.31 5.18 7.32
C GLU A 158 13.45 6.13 7.79
N MET A 159 14.37 5.62 8.62
CA MET A 159 15.50 6.43 9.11
C MET A 159 16.67 6.41 8.11
N PRO A 160 17.33 7.56 7.88
CA PRO A 160 18.62 7.60 7.20
C PRO A 160 19.67 6.75 7.93
N VAL A 161 20.60 6.15 7.16
CA VAL A 161 21.60 5.19 7.68
C VAL A 161 22.47 5.76 8.80
N ASP A 162 22.70 7.08 8.80
CA ASP A 162 23.57 7.77 9.75
C ASP A 162 22.81 8.45 10.90
N VAL A 163 21.49 8.18 11.03
CA VAL A 163 20.64 8.74 12.08
C VAL A 163 20.32 7.68 13.11
N THR A 164 20.55 8.01 14.37
CA THR A 164 20.11 7.19 15.53
C THR A 164 18.70 7.60 15.95
N PHE A 165 17.93 6.67 16.49
CA PHE A 165 16.59 7.02 16.97
C PHE A 165 16.20 6.26 18.24
N ASP A 166 15.25 6.85 18.96
CA ASP A 166 14.54 6.24 20.07
C ASP A 166 13.06 6.14 19.73
N LEU A 167 12.48 4.94 19.83
CA LEU A 167 11.04 4.72 19.77
C LEU A 167 10.46 4.59 21.17
N LEU A 168 9.55 5.49 21.52
CA LEU A 168 8.87 5.51 22.80
C LEU A 168 7.37 5.21 22.60
N ILE A 169 6.91 4.08 23.15
CA ILE A 169 5.51 3.68 23.14
C ILE A 169 4.96 3.71 24.55
N ALA A 170 3.92 4.49 24.79
CA ALA A 170 3.38 4.73 26.15
C ALA A 170 4.47 5.17 27.16
N GLY A 171 5.46 5.94 26.71
CA GLY A 171 6.59 6.39 27.52
C GLY A 171 7.70 5.35 27.74
N ARG A 172 7.53 4.11 27.28
CA ARG A 172 8.52 3.02 27.37
C ARG A 172 9.36 2.97 26.09
N ARG A 173 10.68 2.94 26.23
CA ARG A 173 11.59 2.77 25.10
C ARG A 173 11.51 1.33 24.57
N VAL A 174 11.37 1.21 23.27
CA VAL A 174 11.42 -0.06 22.53
C VAL A 174 12.80 -0.17 21.89
N SER A 175 13.46 -1.28 22.11
CA SER A 175 14.80 -1.58 21.60
C SER A 175 14.85 -2.96 20.97
#